data_e9c7f2698fc295065ab9fb5ec3399b9c
#
_entry.id   e9c7f2698fc295065ab9fb5ec3399b9c
#
_cell.length_a   1.000
_cell.length_b   1.000
_cell.length_c   1.000
_cell.angle_alpha   90.00
_cell.angle_beta   90.00
_cell.angle_gamma   90.00
#
_symmetry.space_group_name_H-M   'P 1'
#
loop_
_entity.id
_entity.type
_entity.pdbx_description
1 polymer ?
#
loop_
_entity_poly.entity_id
_entity_poly.type
_entity_poly.pdbx_seq_one_letter_code
_entity_poly.pdbx_strand_id
1 'polypeptide(L)'
;MAYKSRVTNKYMGATFAGQINTADKSEATDLINILQRDVNPALQTIYNRGISQKKDVAIQDLNQLLLTKDAETIQKEILEGKHPNLSGKYIDKTVQYHTGRHQAVDAIAKIEENKNKYNFQETNLPAFYKEYLPSFADKDGSYALGFASVFNQYKAKEAIADAQVRNNYAQTKKIEEGVKILSASDVTDVWATANSLKIALPPEEGEKTTRYMYSNEEVNNVVLAYAQDLYNNATSTDDIDKALKILSSDRGIGKNGMKLGSLIDTKRKDVSETVFKLNNKRVTLENQNRINEEYKEKKEIQQIFSEAFSDNQDGSPKTFAQRK
;
A
#
# COMPACT_ATOMS: atom_id res chain seq x y z
N MET A 1 -1.26 -23.56 15.06
CA MET A 1 -2.08 -22.42 15.55
C MET A 1 -2.10 -21.36 14.48
N ALA A 2 -3.29 -21.00 14.04
CA ALA A 2 -3.52 -20.22 12.81
C ALA A 2 -3.18 -18.74 12.97
N TYR A 3 -1.94 -18.39 12.74
CA TYR A 3 -1.48 -16.99 12.61
C TYR A 3 -2.06 -16.30 11.36
N LYS A 4 -2.54 -17.09 10.39
CA LYS A 4 -3.03 -16.58 9.09
C LYS A 4 -4.35 -15.82 9.15
N SER A 5 -5.26 -16.18 10.02
CA SER A 5 -6.59 -15.56 10.04
C SER A 5 -6.64 -14.21 10.78
N ARG A 6 -5.75 -13.98 11.75
CA ARG A 6 -5.75 -12.74 12.53
C ARG A 6 -5.11 -11.56 11.81
N VAL A 7 -4.08 -11.78 11.01
CA VAL A 7 -3.40 -10.70 10.27
C VAL A 7 -4.21 -10.29 9.04
N THR A 8 -4.79 -11.25 8.31
CA THR A 8 -5.59 -10.98 7.11
C THR A 8 -6.89 -10.24 7.45
N ASN A 9 -7.57 -10.62 8.54
CA ASN A 9 -8.83 -9.99 8.94
C ASN A 9 -8.66 -8.60 9.57
N LYS A 10 -7.45 -8.22 9.95
CA LYS A 10 -7.20 -6.94 10.63
C LYS A 10 -6.90 -5.79 9.66
N TYR A 11 -6.46 -6.10 8.46
CA TYR A 11 -5.98 -5.10 7.50
C TYR A 11 -6.71 -5.10 6.15
N MET A 12 -7.53 -6.12 5.88
CA MET A 12 -8.31 -6.18 4.65
C MET A 12 -9.79 -6.23 5.00
N GLY A 13 -10.56 -5.25 4.55
CA GLY A 13 -12.01 -5.33 4.56
C GLY A 13 -12.42 -6.66 3.94
N ALA A 14 -13.38 -7.35 4.55
CA ALA A 14 -13.76 -8.72 4.18
C ALA A 14 -14.06 -8.91 2.68
N THR A 15 -14.44 -7.85 1.99
CA THR A 15 -14.71 -7.82 0.55
C THR A 15 -13.44 -7.94 -0.31
N PHE A 16 -12.32 -7.37 0.14
CA PHE A 16 -11.06 -7.38 -0.62
C PHE A 16 -10.28 -8.68 -0.39
N ALA A 17 -10.31 -9.22 0.82
CA ALA A 17 -9.68 -10.50 1.13
C ALA A 17 -10.28 -11.66 0.33
N GLY A 18 -11.57 -11.62 -0.01
CA GLY A 18 -12.24 -12.64 -0.82
C GLY A 18 -11.82 -12.62 -2.29
N GLN A 19 -11.66 -11.45 -2.89
CA GLN A 19 -11.34 -11.32 -4.32
C GLN A 19 -9.85 -11.55 -4.64
N ILE A 20 -8.94 -11.17 -3.75
CA ILE A 20 -7.49 -11.42 -3.95
C ILE A 20 -7.14 -12.88 -3.62
N ASN A 21 -7.93 -13.56 -2.78
CA ASN A 21 -7.62 -14.91 -2.32
C ASN A 21 -7.98 -16.03 -3.32
N THR A 22 -8.80 -15.78 -4.34
CA THR A 22 -9.29 -16.88 -5.20
C THR A 22 -8.52 -17.03 -6.51
N ALA A 23 -8.04 -15.96 -7.13
CA ALA A 23 -7.33 -16.05 -8.41
C ALA A 23 -5.82 -16.29 -8.24
N ASP A 24 -5.14 -15.56 -7.33
CA ASP A 24 -3.69 -15.67 -7.19
C ASP A 24 -3.22 -16.83 -6.30
N LYS A 25 -4.05 -17.34 -5.39
CA LYS A 25 -3.68 -18.52 -4.57
C LYS A 25 -3.73 -19.82 -5.36
N SER A 26 -4.61 -19.98 -6.33
CA SER A 26 -4.68 -21.21 -7.10
C SER A 26 -3.42 -21.36 -7.97
N GLU A 27 -3.05 -20.32 -8.74
CA GLU A 27 -1.88 -20.39 -9.62
C GLU A 27 -0.55 -20.47 -8.86
N ALA A 28 -0.36 -19.67 -7.81
CA ALA A 28 0.87 -19.72 -7.02
C ALA A 28 0.96 -20.99 -6.16
N THR A 29 -0.17 -21.47 -5.60
CA THR A 29 -0.21 -22.72 -4.82
C THR A 29 -0.12 -23.93 -5.72
N ASP A 30 -0.72 -23.90 -6.89
CA ASP A 30 -0.62 -24.97 -7.88
C ASP A 30 0.79 -25.06 -8.48
N LEU A 31 1.44 -23.92 -8.77
CA LEU A 31 2.85 -23.88 -9.18
C LEU A 31 3.80 -24.34 -8.06
N ILE A 32 3.56 -23.95 -6.81
CA ILE A 32 4.34 -24.43 -5.66
C ILE A 32 4.10 -25.94 -5.44
N ASN A 33 2.88 -26.43 -5.57
CA ASN A 33 2.54 -27.83 -5.44
C ASN A 33 3.10 -28.68 -6.61
N ILE A 34 3.07 -28.17 -7.83
CA ILE A 34 3.71 -28.80 -9.01
C ILE A 34 5.23 -28.81 -8.83
N LEU A 35 5.84 -27.72 -8.36
CA LEU A 35 7.27 -27.66 -8.06
C LEU A 35 7.69 -28.59 -6.92
N GLN A 36 6.92 -28.67 -5.84
CA GLN A 36 7.23 -29.57 -4.72
C GLN A 36 6.95 -31.05 -5.05
N ARG A 37 5.94 -31.31 -5.86
CA ARG A 37 5.54 -32.67 -6.21
C ARG A 37 6.34 -33.26 -7.35
N ASP A 38 6.65 -32.49 -8.38
CA ASP A 38 7.23 -33.00 -9.62
C ASP A 38 8.74 -32.70 -9.75
N VAL A 39 9.26 -31.65 -9.10
CA VAL A 39 10.69 -31.31 -9.13
C VAL A 39 11.48 -32.08 -8.07
N ASN A 40 10.95 -32.22 -6.86
CA ASN A 40 11.64 -32.94 -5.79
C ASN A 40 11.78 -34.44 -6.08
N PRO A 41 10.76 -35.17 -6.59
CA PRO A 41 10.92 -36.55 -7.02
C PRO A 41 11.76 -36.72 -8.30
N ALA A 42 11.68 -35.77 -9.26
CA ALA A 42 12.51 -35.82 -10.45
C ALA A 42 13.98 -35.59 -10.13
N LEU A 43 14.31 -34.64 -9.27
CA LEU A 43 15.65 -34.42 -8.74
C LEU A 43 16.12 -35.61 -7.88
N GLN A 44 15.27 -36.17 -7.02
CA GLN A 44 15.59 -37.37 -6.25
C GLN A 44 15.73 -38.61 -7.14
N THR A 45 14.90 -38.74 -8.18
CA THR A 45 15.00 -39.86 -9.12
C THR A 45 16.25 -39.77 -10.00
N ILE A 46 16.69 -38.58 -10.35
CA ILE A 46 17.97 -38.30 -11.03
C ILE A 46 19.14 -38.58 -10.07
N TYR A 47 19.01 -38.19 -8.79
CA TYR A 47 20.02 -38.42 -7.76
C TYR A 47 20.13 -39.90 -7.32
N ASN A 48 19.01 -40.60 -7.22
CA ASN A 48 18.94 -41.97 -6.69
C ASN A 48 19.17 -43.09 -7.73
N ARG A 49 19.19 -42.77 -9.04
CA ARG A 49 19.53 -43.77 -10.09
C ARG A 49 21.03 -43.89 -10.27
N GLY A 50 21.67 -44.68 -9.42
CA GLY A 50 22.92 -45.40 -9.65
C GLY A 50 24.07 -44.54 -10.19
N ILE A 51 24.54 -43.56 -9.43
CA ILE A 51 25.71 -42.75 -9.76
C ILE A 51 26.97 -43.61 -9.54
N SER A 52 27.60 -44.02 -10.62
CA SER A 52 28.95 -44.61 -10.53
C SER A 52 29.96 -43.53 -10.15
N GLN A 53 31.02 -43.88 -9.41
CA GLN A 53 32.08 -42.95 -8.93
C GLN A 53 32.62 -42.00 -10.05
N LYS A 54 32.62 -42.43 -11.32
CA LYS A 54 33.02 -41.60 -12.47
C LYS A 54 32.05 -40.42 -12.72
N LYS A 55 30.78 -40.53 -12.37
CA LYS A 55 29.82 -39.45 -12.53
C LYS A 55 29.91 -38.41 -11.40
N ASP A 56 30.30 -38.84 -10.21
CA ASP A 56 30.48 -37.93 -9.07
C ASP A 56 31.67 -36.98 -9.35
N VAL A 57 32.75 -37.48 -9.94
CA VAL A 57 33.89 -36.65 -10.35
C VAL A 57 33.49 -35.64 -11.42
N ALA A 58 32.75 -36.06 -12.46
CA ALA A 58 32.25 -35.16 -13.49
C ALA A 58 31.31 -34.07 -12.95
N ILE A 59 30.48 -34.40 -11.97
CA ILE A 59 29.60 -33.42 -11.29
C ILE A 59 30.42 -32.43 -10.45
N GLN A 60 31.45 -32.92 -9.74
CA GLN A 60 32.34 -32.03 -8.97
C GLN A 60 33.09 -31.09 -9.90
N ASP A 61 33.65 -31.58 -10.99
CA ASP A 61 34.33 -30.78 -12.01
C ASP A 61 33.38 -29.71 -12.60
N LEU A 62 32.17 -30.11 -12.96
CA LEU A 62 31.15 -29.19 -13.46
C LEU A 62 30.79 -28.12 -12.43
N ASN A 63 30.57 -28.50 -11.15
CA ASN A 63 30.27 -27.54 -10.09
C ASN A 63 31.43 -26.56 -9.85
N GLN A 64 32.68 -27.00 -9.94
CA GLN A 64 33.83 -26.10 -9.84
C GLN A 64 33.88 -25.11 -11.03
N LEU A 65 33.58 -25.58 -12.24
CA LEU A 65 33.52 -24.69 -13.41
C LEU A 65 32.38 -23.66 -13.28
N LEU A 66 31.22 -24.08 -12.77
CA LEU A 66 30.07 -23.19 -12.52
C LEU A 66 30.32 -22.13 -11.44
N LEU A 67 31.33 -22.31 -10.59
CA LEU A 67 31.75 -21.25 -9.64
C LEU A 67 32.57 -20.14 -10.30
N THR A 68 33.19 -20.42 -11.44
CA THR A 68 34.16 -19.52 -12.09
C THR A 68 33.73 -19.04 -13.47
N LYS A 69 32.80 -19.74 -14.11
CA LYS A 69 32.33 -19.48 -15.48
C LYS A 69 30.79 -19.56 -15.52
N ASP A 70 30.21 -18.81 -16.43
CA ASP A 70 28.79 -18.95 -16.76
C ASP A 70 28.50 -20.27 -17.50
N ALA A 71 27.24 -20.72 -17.39
CA ALA A 71 26.86 -22.01 -17.95
C ALA A 71 26.88 -22.04 -19.47
N GLU A 72 26.72 -20.92 -20.16
CA GLU A 72 26.80 -20.83 -21.64
C GLU A 72 28.23 -21.01 -22.11
N THR A 73 29.18 -20.37 -21.42
CA THR A 73 30.61 -20.55 -21.69
C THR A 73 31.04 -22.00 -21.47
N ILE A 74 30.59 -22.63 -20.38
CA ILE A 74 30.87 -24.03 -20.08
C ILE A 74 30.27 -24.94 -21.17
N GLN A 75 29.04 -24.70 -21.60
CA GLN A 75 28.40 -25.46 -22.68
C GLN A 75 29.19 -25.37 -23.97
N LYS A 76 29.64 -24.17 -24.32
CA LYS A 76 30.48 -23.97 -25.52
C LYS A 76 31.82 -24.71 -25.42
N GLU A 77 32.49 -24.65 -24.27
CA GLU A 77 33.74 -25.34 -24.01
C GLU A 77 33.58 -26.86 -24.03
N ILE A 78 32.44 -27.40 -23.56
CA ILE A 78 32.11 -28.83 -23.67
C ILE A 78 31.93 -29.24 -25.14
N LEU A 79 31.20 -28.44 -25.93
CA LEU A 79 31.01 -28.68 -27.36
C LEU A 79 32.33 -28.60 -28.15
N GLU A 80 33.24 -27.74 -27.74
CA GLU A 80 34.61 -27.63 -28.30
C GLU A 80 35.53 -28.74 -27.81
N GLY A 81 35.06 -29.68 -26.95
CA GLY A 81 35.86 -30.82 -26.48
C GLY A 81 36.89 -30.45 -25.40
N LYS A 82 36.86 -29.25 -24.83
CA LYS A 82 37.83 -28.81 -23.81
C LYS A 82 37.68 -29.55 -22.48
N HIS A 83 36.53 -30.18 -22.27
CA HIS A 83 36.19 -30.92 -21.04
C HIS A 83 35.74 -32.37 -21.37
N PRO A 84 36.63 -33.26 -21.74
CA PRO A 84 36.29 -34.60 -22.21
C PRO A 84 35.57 -35.45 -21.16
N ASN A 85 35.77 -35.14 -19.88
CA ASN A 85 35.05 -35.80 -18.75
C ASN A 85 33.60 -35.32 -18.59
N LEU A 86 33.25 -34.17 -19.18
CA LEU A 86 31.93 -33.54 -19.08
C LEU A 86 31.11 -33.82 -20.34
N SER A 87 30.96 -35.07 -20.72
CA SER A 87 30.18 -35.47 -21.90
C SER A 87 29.01 -36.35 -21.52
N GLY A 88 27.93 -36.25 -22.29
CA GLY A 88 26.78 -37.11 -22.21
C GLY A 88 25.49 -36.41 -21.75
N LYS A 89 24.38 -37.02 -22.11
CA LYS A 89 23.01 -36.49 -21.96
C LYS A 89 22.68 -35.96 -20.55
N TYR A 90 23.30 -36.51 -19.50
CA TYR A 90 23.11 -36.06 -18.12
C TYR A 90 23.80 -34.71 -17.88
N ILE A 91 25.03 -34.58 -18.34
CA ILE A 91 25.80 -33.33 -18.20
C ILE A 91 25.10 -32.21 -18.98
N ASP A 92 24.66 -32.50 -20.22
CA ASP A 92 23.92 -31.52 -21.03
C ASP A 92 22.69 -31.01 -20.31
N LYS A 93 21.92 -31.89 -19.69
CA LYS A 93 20.73 -31.50 -18.89
C LYS A 93 21.08 -30.66 -17.65
N THR A 94 22.20 -30.99 -17.01
CA THR A 94 22.67 -30.21 -15.84
C THR A 94 23.14 -28.82 -16.28
N VAL A 95 23.88 -28.74 -17.37
CA VAL A 95 24.28 -27.45 -17.96
C VAL A 95 23.06 -26.64 -18.36
N GLN A 96 22.09 -27.22 -19.06
CA GLN A 96 20.84 -26.54 -19.43
C GLN A 96 20.08 -26.03 -18.20
N TYR A 97 20.02 -26.81 -17.13
CA TYR A 97 19.40 -26.38 -15.88
C TYR A 97 20.10 -25.15 -15.27
N HIS A 98 21.43 -25.15 -15.23
CA HIS A 98 22.18 -24.01 -14.70
C HIS A 98 22.11 -22.79 -15.64
N THR A 99 22.09 -22.99 -16.95
CA THR A 99 21.85 -21.92 -17.93
C THR A 99 20.48 -21.27 -17.68
N GLY A 100 19.45 -22.10 -17.47
CA GLY A 100 18.12 -21.60 -17.12
C GLY A 100 18.11 -20.77 -15.83
N ARG A 101 18.85 -21.21 -14.80
CA ARG A 101 18.98 -20.44 -13.56
C ARG A 101 19.66 -19.09 -13.76
N HIS A 102 20.73 -19.04 -14.53
CA HIS A 102 21.44 -17.80 -14.87
C HIS A 102 20.53 -16.84 -15.63
N GLN A 103 19.84 -17.33 -16.65
CA GLN A 103 18.89 -16.52 -17.42
C GLN A 103 17.74 -16.00 -16.55
N ALA A 104 17.33 -16.74 -15.49
CA ALA A 104 16.37 -16.24 -14.55
C ALA A 104 16.92 -15.07 -13.71
N VAL A 105 18.19 -15.13 -13.28
CA VAL A 105 18.86 -14.04 -12.58
C VAL A 105 18.95 -12.81 -13.47
N ASP A 106 19.35 -12.98 -14.73
CA ASP A 106 19.44 -11.87 -15.71
C ASP A 106 18.07 -11.25 -16.00
N ALA A 107 17.02 -12.08 -16.13
CA ALA A 107 15.66 -11.59 -16.29
C ALA A 107 15.19 -10.81 -15.07
N ILE A 108 15.46 -11.30 -13.86
CA ILE A 108 15.16 -10.61 -12.60
C ILE A 108 15.90 -9.28 -12.53
N ALA A 109 17.19 -9.24 -12.88
CA ALA A 109 17.96 -7.99 -12.88
C ALA A 109 17.32 -6.94 -13.82
N LYS A 110 16.96 -7.36 -15.06
CA LYS A 110 16.26 -6.48 -16.02
C LYS A 110 14.90 -5.99 -15.51
N ILE A 111 14.15 -6.85 -14.83
CA ILE A 111 12.87 -6.48 -14.22
C ILE A 111 13.10 -5.45 -13.11
N GLU A 112 14.08 -5.66 -12.22
CA GLU A 112 14.39 -4.72 -11.13
C GLU A 112 14.87 -3.36 -11.67
N GLU A 113 15.72 -3.34 -12.70
CA GLU A 113 16.16 -2.11 -13.37
C GLU A 113 15.00 -1.31 -13.96
N ASN A 114 13.95 -1.99 -14.41
CA ASN A 114 12.78 -1.37 -15.04
C ASN A 114 11.55 -1.31 -14.12
N LYS A 115 11.69 -1.65 -12.86
CA LYS A 115 10.58 -1.72 -11.89
C LYS A 115 9.86 -0.38 -11.71
N ASN A 116 10.56 0.73 -11.91
CA ASN A 116 10.00 2.07 -11.92
C ASN A 116 8.97 2.33 -13.04
N LYS A 117 8.97 1.51 -14.10
CA LYS A 117 7.99 1.57 -15.19
C LYS A 117 6.71 0.79 -14.88
N TYR A 118 6.75 -0.05 -13.85
CA TYR A 118 5.57 -0.81 -13.45
C TYR A 118 4.54 0.08 -12.78
N ASN A 119 3.35 0.15 -13.37
CA ASN A 119 2.20 0.82 -12.79
C ASN A 119 1.07 -0.20 -12.56
N PHE A 120 0.83 -0.56 -11.31
CA PHE A 120 -0.18 -1.53 -10.94
C PHE A 120 -1.62 -1.13 -11.31
N GLN A 121 -1.87 0.15 -11.61
CA GLN A 121 -3.18 0.63 -12.05
C GLN A 121 -3.43 0.36 -13.54
N GLU A 122 -2.37 0.24 -14.34
CA GLU A 122 -2.44 0.09 -15.80
C GLU A 122 -2.20 -1.35 -16.24
N THR A 123 -1.37 -2.09 -15.49
CA THR A 123 -0.98 -3.45 -15.86
C THR A 123 -0.87 -4.35 -14.63
N ASN A 124 -0.76 -5.65 -14.86
CA ASN A 124 -0.47 -6.64 -13.82
C ASN A 124 0.97 -7.15 -13.92
N LEU A 125 1.50 -7.70 -12.82
CA LEU A 125 2.86 -8.23 -12.78
C LEU A 125 3.17 -9.24 -13.88
N PRO A 126 2.31 -10.24 -14.19
CA PRO A 126 2.56 -11.19 -15.26
C PRO A 126 2.73 -10.54 -16.64
N ALA A 127 1.91 -9.53 -16.95
CA ALA A 127 2.02 -8.79 -18.21
C ALA A 127 3.32 -7.97 -18.27
N PHE A 128 3.67 -7.31 -17.16
CA PHE A 128 4.92 -6.57 -17.04
C PHE A 128 6.15 -7.49 -17.20
N TYR A 129 6.16 -8.66 -16.54
CA TYR A 129 7.28 -9.58 -16.66
C TYR A 129 7.47 -10.14 -18.07
N LYS A 130 6.39 -10.31 -18.82
CA LYS A 130 6.43 -10.91 -20.16
C LYS A 130 7.42 -10.21 -21.11
N GLU A 131 7.65 -8.92 -20.91
CA GLU A 131 8.59 -8.13 -21.72
C GLU A 131 10.06 -8.52 -21.48
N TYR A 132 10.37 -9.09 -20.32
CA TYR A 132 11.73 -9.39 -19.88
C TYR A 132 12.05 -10.89 -19.85
N LEU A 133 11.04 -11.73 -20.07
CA LEU A 133 11.22 -13.18 -20.06
C LEU A 133 11.86 -13.66 -21.35
N PRO A 134 12.83 -14.59 -21.29
CA PRO A 134 13.41 -15.21 -22.48
C PRO A 134 12.36 -16.09 -23.19
N SER A 135 12.58 -16.33 -24.50
CA SER A 135 11.80 -17.34 -25.22
C SER A 135 12.18 -18.75 -24.75
N PHE A 136 11.16 -19.59 -24.56
CA PHE A 136 11.30 -20.99 -24.17
C PHE A 136 11.06 -21.95 -25.34
N ALA A 137 10.72 -21.46 -26.53
CA ALA A 137 10.23 -22.26 -27.66
C ALA A 137 11.19 -23.39 -28.08
N ASP A 138 12.51 -23.13 -28.04
CA ASP A 138 13.55 -24.09 -28.49
C ASP A 138 14.42 -24.58 -27.32
N LYS A 139 13.95 -24.45 -26.07
CA LYS A 139 14.74 -24.81 -24.90
C LYS A 139 14.35 -26.17 -24.32
N ASP A 140 15.38 -26.91 -23.86
CA ASP A 140 15.17 -28.17 -23.14
C ASP A 140 14.36 -28.00 -21.87
N GLY A 141 13.59 -29.00 -21.48
CA GLY A 141 12.83 -28.99 -20.27
C GLY A 141 13.66 -28.73 -19.00
N SER A 142 14.93 -29.14 -18.99
CA SER A 142 15.85 -28.87 -17.89
C SER A 142 16.18 -27.37 -17.76
N TYR A 143 16.28 -26.65 -18.88
CA TYR A 143 16.43 -25.19 -18.90
C TYR A 143 15.20 -24.52 -18.27
N ALA A 144 14.00 -24.90 -18.69
CA ALA A 144 12.76 -24.35 -18.13
C ALA A 144 12.64 -24.61 -16.63
N LEU A 145 13.01 -25.80 -16.16
CA LEU A 145 13.05 -26.13 -14.73
C LEU A 145 14.06 -25.28 -13.96
N GLY A 146 15.27 -25.10 -14.53
CA GLY A 146 16.30 -24.25 -13.94
C GLY A 146 15.82 -22.80 -13.81
N PHE A 147 15.24 -22.25 -14.85
CA PHE A 147 14.66 -20.91 -14.86
C PHE A 147 13.55 -20.79 -13.79
N ALA A 148 12.60 -21.69 -13.81
CA ALA A 148 11.47 -21.69 -12.88
C ALA A 148 11.91 -21.80 -11.41
N SER A 149 12.98 -22.57 -11.13
CA SER A 149 13.49 -22.75 -9.75
C SER A 149 13.93 -21.44 -9.08
N VAL A 150 14.36 -20.45 -9.85
CA VAL A 150 14.78 -19.12 -9.38
C VAL A 150 13.66 -18.11 -9.55
N PHE A 151 13.08 -18.04 -10.74
CA PHE A 151 12.11 -17.01 -11.10
C PHE A 151 10.81 -17.11 -10.29
N ASN A 152 10.33 -18.32 -9.96
CA ASN A 152 9.11 -18.46 -9.18
C ASN A 152 9.24 -17.96 -7.75
N GLN A 153 10.42 -18.05 -7.13
CA GLN A 153 10.65 -17.48 -5.81
C GLN A 153 10.57 -15.95 -5.85
N TYR A 154 11.18 -15.35 -6.87
CA TYR A 154 11.08 -13.91 -7.10
C TYR A 154 9.63 -13.49 -7.37
N LYS A 155 8.94 -14.17 -8.30
CA LYS A 155 7.53 -13.93 -8.65
C LYS A 155 6.63 -13.99 -7.42
N ALA A 156 6.80 -14.99 -6.55
CA ALA A 156 5.99 -15.14 -5.34
C ALA A 156 6.20 -13.98 -4.35
N LYS A 157 7.45 -13.54 -4.18
CA LYS A 157 7.79 -12.38 -3.34
C LYS A 157 7.16 -11.09 -3.88
N GLU A 158 7.29 -10.84 -5.16
CA GLU A 158 6.77 -9.65 -5.81
C GLU A 158 5.23 -9.61 -5.84
N ALA A 159 4.59 -10.76 -6.02
CA ALA A 159 3.13 -10.85 -5.94
C ALA A 159 2.58 -10.46 -4.55
N ILE A 160 3.29 -10.81 -3.48
CA ILE A 160 2.93 -10.38 -2.12
C ILE A 160 3.09 -8.86 -1.97
N ALA A 161 4.20 -8.31 -2.48
CA ALA A 161 4.46 -6.88 -2.42
C ALA A 161 3.43 -6.08 -3.24
N ASP A 162 3.12 -6.51 -4.46
CA ASP A 162 2.10 -5.90 -5.32
C ASP A 162 0.70 -5.95 -4.68
N ALA A 163 0.33 -7.09 -4.10
CA ALA A 163 -0.93 -7.22 -3.37
C ALA A 163 -1.02 -6.25 -2.18
N GLN A 164 0.08 -6.01 -1.47
CA GLN A 164 0.12 -5.02 -0.39
C GLN A 164 -0.06 -3.60 -0.90
N VAL A 165 0.62 -3.24 -2.00
CA VAL A 165 0.50 -1.92 -2.64
C VAL A 165 -0.93 -1.68 -3.12
N ARG A 166 -1.54 -2.65 -3.80
CA ARG A 166 -2.94 -2.56 -4.27
C ARG A 166 -3.91 -2.42 -3.10
N ASN A 167 -3.71 -3.19 -2.02
CA ASN A 167 -4.54 -3.10 -0.84
C ASN A 167 -4.43 -1.73 -0.16
N ASN A 168 -3.21 -1.23 0.01
CA ASN A 168 -2.98 0.09 0.61
C ASN A 168 -3.63 1.19 -0.23
N TYR A 169 -3.49 1.11 -1.55
CA TYR A 169 -4.14 2.04 -2.47
C TYR A 169 -5.68 2.00 -2.36
N ALA A 170 -6.26 0.79 -2.36
CA ALA A 170 -7.70 0.62 -2.22
C ALA A 170 -8.21 1.16 -0.88
N GLN A 171 -7.49 0.91 0.22
CA GLN A 171 -7.82 1.47 1.53
C GLN A 171 -7.72 3.00 1.54
N THR A 172 -6.66 3.57 0.96
CA THR A 172 -6.51 5.02 0.85
C THR A 172 -7.66 5.63 0.05
N LYS A 173 -8.00 5.05 -1.09
CA LYS A 173 -9.15 5.50 -1.90
C LYS A 173 -10.46 5.42 -1.13
N LYS A 174 -10.68 4.32 -0.42
CA LYS A 174 -11.88 4.15 0.40
C LYS A 174 -11.96 5.20 1.52
N ILE A 175 -10.82 5.54 2.16
CA ILE A 175 -10.75 6.61 3.16
C ILE A 175 -11.05 7.97 2.50
N GLU A 176 -10.45 8.28 1.35
CA GLU A 176 -10.70 9.53 0.61
C GLU A 176 -12.19 9.68 0.25
N GLU A 177 -12.83 8.61 -0.21
CA GLU A 177 -14.27 8.58 -0.49
C GLU A 177 -15.10 8.81 0.78
N GLY A 178 -14.74 8.16 1.88
CA GLY A 178 -15.37 8.36 3.18
C GLY A 178 -15.24 9.81 3.67
N VAL A 179 -14.07 10.42 3.53
CA VAL A 179 -13.84 11.84 3.86
C VAL A 179 -14.72 12.75 3.02
N LYS A 180 -14.88 12.47 1.71
CA LYS A 180 -15.80 13.24 0.84
C LYS A 180 -17.26 13.13 1.32
N ILE A 181 -17.69 11.93 1.73
CA ILE A 181 -19.03 11.72 2.28
C ILE A 181 -19.21 12.55 3.56
N LEU A 182 -18.22 12.52 4.46
CA LEU A 182 -18.29 13.33 5.70
C LEU A 182 -18.30 14.83 5.40
N SER A 183 -17.49 15.28 4.44
CA SER A 183 -17.41 16.69 4.05
C SER A 183 -18.72 17.21 3.43
N ALA A 184 -19.46 16.33 2.76
CA ALA A 184 -20.76 16.66 2.15
C ALA A 184 -21.93 16.53 3.14
N SER A 185 -21.73 15.91 4.31
CA SER A 185 -22.75 15.67 5.32
C SER A 185 -22.80 16.81 6.33
N ASP A 186 -23.97 17.04 6.95
CA ASP A 186 -24.06 17.95 8.07
C ASP A 186 -23.41 17.31 9.32
N VAL A 187 -22.21 17.75 9.64
CA VAL A 187 -21.44 17.26 10.80
C VAL A 187 -22.03 17.67 12.16
N THR A 188 -23.09 18.45 12.21
CA THR A 188 -23.80 18.73 13.45
C THR A 188 -24.55 17.50 13.94
N ASP A 189 -24.97 16.61 13.04
CA ASP A 189 -25.54 15.29 13.35
C ASP A 189 -24.51 14.18 13.17
N VAL A 190 -23.70 13.94 14.18
CA VAL A 190 -22.68 12.89 14.21
C VAL A 190 -23.27 11.49 13.98
N TRP A 191 -24.54 11.29 14.35
CA TRP A 191 -25.23 10.02 14.15
C TRP A 191 -25.62 9.79 12.70
N ALA A 192 -26.20 10.78 12.04
CA ALA A 192 -26.51 10.71 10.61
C ALA A 192 -25.23 10.48 9.78
N THR A 193 -24.17 11.19 10.13
CA THR A 193 -22.85 11.03 9.53
C THR A 193 -22.31 9.60 9.68
N ALA A 194 -22.38 9.02 10.87
CA ALA A 194 -21.95 7.63 11.11
C ALA A 194 -22.77 6.63 10.30
N ASN A 195 -24.08 6.84 10.21
CA ASN A 195 -24.97 5.99 9.43
C ASN A 195 -24.74 6.13 7.92
N SER A 196 -24.36 7.31 7.44
CA SER A 196 -24.03 7.50 6.01
C SER A 196 -22.80 6.71 5.57
N LEU A 197 -21.88 6.39 6.49
CA LEU A 197 -20.74 5.53 6.22
C LEU A 197 -21.06 4.03 6.35
N LYS A 198 -22.09 3.66 7.13
CA LYS A 198 -22.47 2.26 7.39
C LYS A 198 -23.62 1.81 6.48
N ILE A 199 -23.46 1.93 5.18
CA ILE A 199 -24.42 1.39 4.24
C ILE A 199 -24.27 -0.12 4.15
N ALA A 200 -25.36 -0.85 4.40
CA ALA A 200 -25.38 -2.31 4.23
C ALA A 200 -25.21 -2.65 2.75
N LEU A 201 -24.28 -3.54 2.46
CA LEU A 201 -24.12 -4.09 1.12
C LEU A 201 -25.16 -5.21 0.89
N PRO A 202 -25.61 -5.41 -0.34
CA PRO A 202 -26.46 -6.56 -0.66
C PRO A 202 -25.71 -7.85 -0.27
N PRO A 203 -26.43 -8.82 0.33
CA PRO A 203 -25.83 -10.11 0.72
C PRO A 203 -25.34 -10.85 -0.53
N GLU A 204 -24.15 -11.43 -0.47
CA GLU A 204 -23.72 -12.39 -1.47
C GLU A 204 -24.42 -13.75 -1.25
N GLU A 205 -24.50 -14.52 -2.32
CA GLU A 205 -25.20 -15.81 -2.30
C GLU A 205 -24.55 -16.74 -1.23
N GLY A 206 -25.32 -17.13 -0.21
CA GLY A 206 -24.86 -17.95 0.91
C GLY A 206 -24.37 -17.22 2.16
N GLU A 207 -24.33 -15.88 2.16
CA GLU A 207 -23.92 -15.10 3.34
C GLU A 207 -25.04 -14.97 4.38
N LYS A 208 -24.68 -15.26 5.64
CA LYS A 208 -25.59 -15.12 6.81
C LYS A 208 -25.38 -13.82 7.57
N THR A 209 -24.35 -13.05 7.26
CA THR A 209 -23.98 -11.82 8.00
C THR A 209 -24.12 -10.60 7.09
N THR A 210 -24.69 -9.53 7.63
CA THR A 210 -24.77 -8.24 6.92
C THR A 210 -23.36 -7.63 6.81
N ARG A 211 -22.91 -7.40 5.59
CA ARG A 211 -21.69 -6.63 5.32
C ARG A 211 -22.04 -5.15 5.22
N TYR A 212 -21.13 -4.31 5.67
CA TYR A 212 -21.25 -2.86 5.55
C TYR A 212 -20.16 -2.31 4.62
N MET A 213 -20.46 -1.22 3.92
CA MET A 213 -19.51 -0.53 3.04
C MET A 213 -18.24 -0.13 3.81
N TYR A 214 -18.40 0.29 5.07
CA TYR A 214 -17.31 0.59 6.00
C TYR A 214 -17.44 -0.23 7.26
N SER A 215 -16.39 -0.91 7.65
CA SER A 215 -16.26 -1.54 8.97
C SER A 215 -16.12 -0.48 10.07
N ASN A 216 -16.25 -0.86 11.35
CA ASN A 216 -16.05 0.06 12.45
C ASN A 216 -14.64 0.68 12.48
N GLU A 217 -13.63 -0.10 12.11
CA GLU A 217 -12.24 0.37 12.03
C GLU A 217 -12.03 1.34 10.86
N GLU A 218 -12.62 1.06 9.72
CA GLU A 218 -12.58 1.95 8.56
C GLU A 218 -13.31 3.26 8.84
N VAL A 219 -14.46 3.23 9.53
CA VAL A 219 -15.14 4.45 10.00
C VAL A 219 -14.23 5.26 10.92
N ASN A 220 -13.53 4.62 11.86
CA ASN A 220 -12.56 5.30 12.72
C ASN A 220 -11.46 5.97 11.90
N ASN A 221 -10.93 5.31 10.91
CA ASN A 221 -9.87 5.84 10.05
C ASN A 221 -10.37 7.00 9.17
N VAL A 222 -11.59 6.91 8.65
CA VAL A 222 -12.21 7.99 7.87
C VAL A 222 -12.47 9.23 8.75
N VAL A 223 -13.01 9.04 9.95
CA VAL A 223 -13.27 10.15 10.89
C VAL A 223 -11.96 10.81 11.31
N LEU A 224 -10.93 10.04 11.57
CA LEU A 224 -9.61 10.57 11.91
C LEU A 224 -8.98 11.34 10.73
N ALA A 225 -9.07 10.79 9.53
CA ALA A 225 -8.56 11.45 8.31
C ALA A 225 -9.31 12.76 8.03
N TYR A 226 -10.62 12.77 8.21
CA TYR A 226 -11.43 13.99 8.09
C TYR A 226 -11.05 15.06 9.13
N ALA A 227 -10.86 14.67 10.39
CA ALA A 227 -10.37 15.60 11.41
C ALA A 227 -8.97 16.16 11.11
N GLN A 228 -8.09 15.33 10.52
CA GLN A 228 -6.77 15.77 10.06
C GLN A 228 -6.87 16.71 8.86
N ASP A 229 -7.80 16.46 7.94
CA ASP A 229 -8.05 17.35 6.80
C ASP A 229 -8.54 18.72 7.27
N LEU A 230 -9.50 18.77 8.20
CA LEU A 230 -9.93 20.00 8.85
C LEU A 230 -8.76 20.72 9.55
N TYR A 231 -7.91 19.97 10.28
CA TYR A 231 -6.71 20.55 10.90
C TYR A 231 -5.76 21.19 9.88
N ASN A 232 -5.48 20.52 8.77
CA ASN A 232 -4.56 21.01 7.77
C ASN A 232 -5.09 22.27 7.07
N ASN A 233 -6.39 22.29 6.79
CA ASN A 233 -7.05 23.34 6.01
C ASN A 233 -7.72 24.43 6.88
N ALA A 234 -7.70 24.29 8.21
CA ALA A 234 -8.36 25.21 9.13
C ALA A 234 -7.82 26.65 9.01
N THR A 235 -8.71 27.55 8.71
CA THR A 235 -8.48 29.01 8.69
C THR A 235 -9.20 29.73 9.84
N SER A 236 -10.12 29.01 10.50
CA SER A 236 -10.92 29.50 11.61
C SER A 236 -10.91 28.54 12.78
N THR A 237 -11.28 29.02 13.98
CA THR A 237 -11.51 28.20 15.15
C THR A 237 -12.70 27.25 14.97
N ASP A 238 -13.70 27.62 14.17
CA ASP A 238 -14.89 26.83 13.91
C ASP A 238 -14.56 25.50 13.22
N ASP A 239 -13.58 25.49 12.30
CA ASP A 239 -13.11 24.26 11.65
C ASP A 239 -12.48 23.31 12.65
N ILE A 240 -11.68 23.86 13.58
CA ILE A 240 -11.07 23.10 14.66
C ILE A 240 -12.12 22.57 15.63
N ASP A 241 -13.11 23.36 15.99
CA ASP A 241 -14.20 22.94 16.87
C ASP A 241 -15.07 21.86 16.26
N LYS A 242 -15.32 21.90 14.94
CA LYS A 242 -15.96 20.78 14.22
C LYS A 242 -15.14 19.49 14.32
N ALA A 243 -13.83 19.55 14.08
CA ALA A 243 -12.96 18.39 14.19
C ALA A 243 -12.94 17.81 15.61
N LEU A 244 -12.80 18.66 16.63
CA LEU A 244 -12.84 18.24 18.03
C LEU A 244 -14.18 17.61 18.40
N LYS A 245 -15.29 18.19 17.96
CA LYS A 245 -16.62 17.65 18.19
C LYS A 245 -16.80 16.25 17.63
N ILE A 246 -16.32 15.99 16.40
CA ILE A 246 -16.39 14.67 15.77
C ILE A 246 -15.55 13.65 16.53
N LEU A 247 -14.34 14.01 16.96
CA LEU A 247 -13.43 13.10 17.66
C LEU A 247 -13.88 12.79 19.09
N SER A 248 -14.60 13.71 19.74
CA SER A 248 -14.97 13.60 21.16
C SER A 248 -16.44 13.27 21.41
N SER A 249 -17.32 13.38 20.41
CA SER A 249 -18.75 13.27 20.65
C SER A 249 -19.21 11.83 20.84
N ASP A 250 -19.99 11.64 21.91
CA ASP A 250 -20.83 10.47 22.08
C ASP A 250 -21.96 10.49 21.03
N ARG A 251 -22.28 9.31 20.49
CA ARG A 251 -23.42 9.14 19.57
C ARG A 251 -24.78 9.34 20.21
N GLY A 252 -24.81 9.73 21.50
CA GLY A 252 -26.02 9.93 22.25
C GLY A 252 -26.69 8.66 22.74
N ILE A 253 -27.98 8.73 22.99
CA ILE A 253 -28.77 7.61 23.49
C ILE A 253 -29.57 7.04 22.31
N GLY A 254 -29.37 5.74 21.99
CA GLY A 254 -30.13 5.03 20.97
C GLY A 254 -31.63 4.90 21.32
N LYS A 255 -32.43 4.49 20.32
CA LYS A 255 -33.90 4.31 20.46
C LYS A 255 -34.30 3.42 21.64
N ASN A 256 -33.41 2.55 22.12
CA ASN A 256 -33.66 1.62 23.22
C ASN A 256 -33.09 2.13 24.57
N GLY A 257 -32.74 3.41 24.69
CA GLY A 257 -32.14 3.96 25.90
C GLY A 257 -30.68 3.57 26.14
N MET A 258 -30.06 2.81 25.25
CA MET A 258 -28.64 2.42 25.37
C MET A 258 -27.74 3.55 24.92
N LYS A 259 -26.72 3.86 25.72
CA LYS A 259 -25.67 4.80 25.35
C LYS A 259 -24.85 4.26 24.17
N LEU A 260 -24.79 4.99 23.10
CA LEU A 260 -24.20 4.49 21.82
C LEU A 260 -22.67 4.60 21.76
N GLY A 261 -22.07 5.23 22.74
CA GLY A 261 -20.63 5.46 22.80
C GLY A 261 -20.12 6.45 21.72
N SER A 262 -18.84 6.68 21.70
CA SER A 262 -18.20 7.58 20.75
C SER A 262 -18.27 7.06 19.32
N LEU A 263 -18.26 7.96 18.34
CA LEU A 263 -18.16 7.65 16.93
C LEU A 263 -16.82 6.99 16.61
N ILE A 264 -15.79 7.39 17.31
CA ILE A 264 -14.41 6.91 17.17
C ILE A 264 -13.91 6.34 18.50
N ASP A 265 -12.98 5.40 18.46
CA ASP A 265 -12.29 4.92 19.67
C ASP A 265 -11.33 5.99 20.19
N THR A 266 -11.79 6.74 21.20
CA THR A 266 -11.03 7.84 21.81
C THR A 266 -9.79 7.38 22.59
N LYS A 267 -9.64 6.07 22.86
CA LYS A 267 -8.47 5.50 23.52
C LYS A 267 -7.30 5.25 22.56
N ARG A 268 -7.52 5.37 21.28
CA ARG A 268 -6.46 5.25 20.28
C ARG A 268 -5.45 6.38 20.44
N LYS A 269 -4.18 6.03 20.38
CA LYS A 269 -3.07 6.99 20.53
C LYS A 269 -3.09 8.06 19.43
N ASP A 270 -3.36 7.68 18.18
CA ASP A 270 -3.44 8.59 17.04
C ASP A 270 -4.60 9.59 17.15
N VAL A 271 -5.72 9.19 17.78
CA VAL A 271 -6.83 10.09 18.08
C VAL A 271 -6.43 11.11 19.13
N SER A 272 -5.82 10.68 20.25
CA SER A 272 -5.37 11.59 21.31
C SER A 272 -4.30 12.57 20.84
N GLU A 273 -3.37 12.11 19.99
CA GLU A 273 -2.36 12.97 19.35
C GLU A 273 -3.01 14.01 18.42
N THR A 274 -4.03 13.62 17.67
CA THR A 274 -4.76 14.53 16.77
C THR A 274 -5.55 15.56 17.57
N VAL A 275 -6.23 15.16 18.66
CA VAL A 275 -6.92 16.08 19.57
C VAL A 275 -5.94 17.10 20.18
N PHE A 276 -4.77 16.65 20.60
CA PHE A 276 -3.74 17.56 21.11
C PHE A 276 -3.27 18.59 20.06
N LYS A 277 -3.02 18.14 18.83
CA LYS A 277 -2.64 19.04 17.71
C LYS A 277 -3.74 20.06 17.40
N LEU A 278 -5.00 19.62 17.38
CA LEU A 278 -6.15 20.48 17.15
C LEU A 278 -6.27 21.57 18.21
N ASN A 279 -6.15 21.21 19.51
CA ASN A 279 -6.20 22.18 20.60
C ASN A 279 -5.07 23.22 20.50
N ASN A 280 -3.84 22.79 20.16
CA ASN A 280 -2.72 23.71 19.98
C ASN A 280 -2.96 24.67 18.79
N LYS A 281 -3.50 24.17 17.67
CA LYS A 281 -3.83 25.02 16.52
C LYS A 281 -4.97 26.00 16.84
N ARG A 282 -5.96 25.58 17.62
CA ARG A 282 -7.03 26.45 18.10
C ARG A 282 -6.46 27.66 18.84
N VAL A 283 -5.61 27.42 19.84
CA VAL A 283 -4.95 28.49 20.61
C VAL A 283 -4.14 29.43 19.69
N THR A 284 -3.47 28.86 18.70
CA THR A 284 -2.71 29.67 17.72
C THR A 284 -3.63 30.58 16.92
N LEU A 285 -4.77 30.05 16.41
CA LEU A 285 -5.73 30.83 15.64
C LEU A 285 -6.41 31.92 16.51
N GLU A 286 -6.77 31.58 17.75
CA GLU A 286 -7.33 32.56 18.73
C GLU A 286 -6.34 33.73 18.94
N ASN A 287 -5.07 33.44 19.17
CA ASN A 287 -4.05 34.45 19.33
C ASN A 287 -3.86 35.31 18.06
N GLN A 288 -3.86 34.68 16.88
CA GLN A 288 -3.80 35.40 15.61
C GLN A 288 -4.99 36.34 15.42
N ASN A 289 -6.20 35.86 15.71
CA ASN A 289 -7.40 36.68 15.62
C ASN A 289 -7.33 37.89 16.55
N ARG A 290 -6.91 37.70 17.79
CA ARG A 290 -6.71 38.80 18.76
C ARG A 290 -5.69 39.82 18.24
N ILE A 291 -4.55 39.38 17.73
CA ILE A 291 -3.53 40.29 17.16
C ILE A 291 -4.08 41.06 15.95
N ASN A 292 -4.85 40.41 15.10
CA ASN A 292 -5.48 41.03 13.95
C ASN A 292 -6.53 42.08 14.37
N GLU A 293 -7.32 41.79 15.39
CA GLU A 293 -8.29 42.73 15.95
C GLU A 293 -7.59 43.96 16.56
N GLU A 294 -6.57 43.76 17.39
CA GLU A 294 -5.76 44.84 17.96
C GLU A 294 -5.10 45.71 16.85
N TYR A 295 -4.68 45.06 15.75
CA TYR A 295 -4.10 45.79 14.60
C TYR A 295 -5.19 46.62 13.88
N LYS A 296 -6.39 46.07 13.68
CA LYS A 296 -7.52 46.82 13.09
C LYS A 296 -7.90 48.00 13.92
N GLU A 297 -8.08 47.79 15.26
CA GLU A 297 -8.37 48.90 16.16
C GLU A 297 -7.32 50.03 16.11
N LYS A 298 -6.03 49.66 16.13
CA LYS A 298 -4.96 50.64 16.01
C LYS A 298 -5.02 51.40 14.67
N LYS A 299 -5.33 50.73 13.59
CA LYS A 299 -5.47 51.35 12.27
C LYS A 299 -6.68 52.26 12.20
N GLU A 300 -7.80 51.86 12.77
CA GLU A 300 -9.00 52.69 12.89
C GLU A 300 -8.72 53.98 13.71
N ILE A 301 -8.05 53.81 14.87
CA ILE A 301 -7.63 54.94 15.71
C ILE A 301 -6.70 55.88 14.89
N GLN A 302 -5.69 55.36 14.16
CA GLN A 302 -4.83 56.17 13.32
C GLN A 302 -5.61 56.91 12.23
N GLN A 303 -6.60 56.25 11.63
CA GLN A 303 -7.44 56.86 10.62
C GLN A 303 -8.25 58.02 11.20
N ILE A 304 -8.90 57.80 12.35
CA ILE A 304 -9.66 58.83 13.08
C ILE A 304 -8.74 60.00 13.41
N PHE A 305 -7.54 59.76 13.91
CA PHE A 305 -6.55 60.82 14.17
C PHE A 305 -6.18 61.55 12.90
N SER A 306 -5.86 60.81 11.82
CA SER A 306 -5.52 61.40 10.54
C SER A 306 -6.65 62.30 10.00
N GLU A 307 -7.89 61.83 10.05
CA GLU A 307 -9.07 62.59 9.64
C GLU A 307 -9.31 63.81 10.51
N ALA A 308 -9.12 63.69 11.84
CA ALA A 308 -9.32 64.76 12.79
C ALA A 308 -8.26 65.90 12.61
N PHE A 309 -7.04 65.54 12.24
CA PHE A 309 -5.95 66.48 12.12
C PHE A 309 -5.60 66.85 10.66
N SER A 310 -6.31 66.25 9.67
CA SER A 310 -6.21 66.72 8.28
C SER A 310 -6.81 68.12 8.12
N ASP A 311 -6.25 68.88 7.21
CA ASP A 311 -6.84 70.16 6.83
C ASP A 311 -8.17 70.00 6.11
N ASN A 312 -8.98 71.08 6.06
CA ASN A 312 -10.17 71.12 5.24
C ASN A 312 -9.81 71.02 3.75
N GLN A 313 -10.77 70.75 2.88
CA GLN A 313 -10.55 70.65 1.41
C GLN A 313 -9.98 71.94 0.79
N ASP A 314 -10.13 73.05 1.45
CA ASP A 314 -9.59 74.37 1.06
C ASP A 314 -8.19 74.61 1.63
N GLY A 315 -7.54 73.66 2.28
CA GLY A 315 -6.24 73.78 2.92
C GLY A 315 -6.23 74.54 4.24
N SER A 316 -7.39 74.89 4.77
CA SER A 316 -7.50 75.54 6.11
C SER A 316 -7.50 74.48 7.24
N PRO A 317 -6.87 74.73 8.40
CA PRO A 317 -6.88 73.76 9.50
C PRO A 317 -8.31 73.59 10.07
N LYS A 318 -8.71 72.37 10.29
CA LYS A 318 -9.99 72.05 10.91
C LYS A 318 -10.11 72.68 12.29
N THR A 319 -11.26 73.29 12.56
CA THR A 319 -11.59 73.86 13.86
C THR A 319 -11.79 72.75 14.88
N PHE A 320 -11.71 73.07 16.18
CA PHE A 320 -11.93 72.14 17.26
C PHE A 320 -13.30 71.43 17.20
N ALA A 321 -14.35 72.13 16.70
CA ALA A 321 -15.67 71.56 16.49
C ALA A 321 -15.71 70.57 15.34
N GLN A 322 -14.84 70.68 14.33
CA GLN A 322 -14.74 69.74 13.20
C GLN A 322 -13.82 68.54 13.47
N ARG A 323 -13.08 68.61 14.59
CA ARG A 323 -12.20 67.52 15.07
C ARG A 323 -12.86 66.58 16.09
N LYS A 324 -14.09 66.90 16.51
CA LYS A 324 -14.93 66.06 17.35
C LYS A 324 -15.70 65.03 16.49
#